data_8825b315f542c7bb1a18732b22a3d2b8
#
_entry.id   8825b315f542c7bb1a18732b22a3d2b8
#
_cell.length_a   1.000
_cell.length_b   1.000
_cell.length_c   1.000
_cell.angle_alpha   90.00
_cell.angle_beta   90.00
_cell.angle_gamma   90.00
#
_symmetry.space_group_name_H-M   'P 1'
#
loop_
_entity.id
_entity.type
_entity.pdbx_description
1 polymer ?
#
loop_
_entity_poly.entity_id
_entity_poly.type
_entity_poly.pdbx_seq_one_letter_code
_entity_poly.pdbx_strand_id
1 'polypeptide(L)'
;SEMCIRDRVYSTEGNFTTTAITEVSDSVELGKLFLYEIPKYLKEIALSLLPIVVFFGMFQIFAPKMNKQSLMKICVGLVYTYIGLVLFLTGANVGFIPAGNYLGSVLASLSFRWIIVPTGMIIGYFIVKAEPAVYVLMHQVEELTSGSISGKSMQISLSVGVAVSVGLSMIRVLTGISILYFLIPGYGIALILTLFVPKIFTAIAFDSGGVASGPMTATFLLPLAQGACLAVGGNIVTDAFGVVAMVAMTPLITLQILGVIYRIKDSRRANVPQTVTPVVDMFAELSDDAIIEL
;
A
#
# COMPACT_ATOMS: atom_id res chain seq x y z
N SER A 1 36.10 21.66 -14.74
CA SER A 1 35.23 22.60 -13.97
C SER A 1 33.78 22.13 -13.89
N GLU A 2 33.26 21.36 -14.83
CA GLU A 2 31.87 20.79 -14.77
C GLU A 2 31.78 19.56 -13.86
N MET A 3 32.87 18.82 -13.68
CA MET A 3 32.91 17.65 -12.79
C MET A 3 32.76 18.06 -11.31
N CYS A 4 33.29 19.21 -10.90
CA CYS A 4 33.14 19.73 -9.53
C CYS A 4 31.72 20.20 -9.17
N ILE A 5 30.94 20.65 -10.18
CA ILE A 5 29.55 21.08 -9.95
C ILE A 5 28.65 19.85 -9.79
N ARG A 6 28.90 18.81 -10.57
CA ARG A 6 28.16 17.54 -10.48
C ARG A 6 28.38 16.85 -9.13
N ASP A 7 29.59 16.83 -8.61
CA ASP A 7 29.90 16.27 -7.30
C ASP A 7 29.31 17.09 -6.14
N ARG A 8 29.17 18.41 -6.30
CA ARG A 8 28.60 19.28 -5.25
C ARG A 8 27.08 19.25 -5.18
N VAL A 9 26.39 18.95 -6.27
CA VAL A 9 24.92 18.82 -6.31
C VAL A 9 24.47 17.42 -5.84
N TYR A 10 25.33 16.40 -5.97
CA TYR A 10 25.03 15.02 -5.57
C TYR A 10 25.70 14.59 -4.26
N SER A 11 26.62 15.38 -3.70
CA SER A 11 27.16 15.13 -2.35
C SER A 11 26.30 15.82 -1.28
N THR A 12 25.02 15.51 -1.22
CA THR A 12 24.33 15.59 0.04
C THR A 12 24.79 14.36 0.83
N GLU A 13 25.95 14.47 1.46
CA GLU A 13 26.31 13.60 2.58
C GLU A 13 25.33 13.88 3.73
N GLY A 14 24.10 13.47 3.55
CA GLY A 14 23.26 13.17 4.68
C GLY A 14 23.90 11.95 5.32
N ASN A 15 24.62 12.13 6.41
CA ASN A 15 24.94 11.05 7.35
C ASN A 15 23.61 10.49 7.84
N PHE A 16 22.97 9.66 7.01
CA PHE A 16 21.93 8.76 7.48
C PHE A 16 22.67 7.76 8.36
N THR A 17 22.72 8.05 9.65
CA THR A 17 23.01 7.05 10.64
C THR A 17 21.94 5.98 10.45
N THR A 18 22.29 4.90 9.75
CA THR A 18 21.53 3.66 9.82
C THR A 18 21.27 3.43 11.28
N THR A 19 20.00 3.38 11.68
CA THR A 19 19.62 3.04 13.04
C THR A 19 20.44 1.83 13.40
N ALA A 20 21.39 1.98 14.31
CA ALA A 20 22.29 0.91 14.69
C ALA A 20 21.40 -0.29 15.01
N ILE A 21 21.60 -1.39 14.30
CA ILE A 21 20.86 -2.61 14.55
C ILE A 21 21.20 -2.94 15.99
N THR A 22 20.27 -2.72 16.91
CA THR A 22 20.44 -3.14 18.31
C THR A 22 20.47 -4.66 18.24
N GLU A 23 21.66 -5.24 18.39
CA GLU A 23 21.80 -6.70 18.44
C GLU A 23 21.07 -7.14 19.71
N VAL A 24 19.87 -7.64 19.54
CA VAL A 24 19.05 -8.18 20.62
C VAL A 24 19.43 -9.64 20.78
N SER A 25 20.11 -9.96 21.86
CA SER A 25 20.60 -11.31 22.14
C SER A 25 19.54 -12.19 22.81
N ASP A 26 18.52 -11.60 23.45
CA ASP A 26 17.51 -12.34 24.21
C ASP A 26 16.11 -11.76 24.05
N SER A 27 15.09 -12.64 24.10
CA SER A 27 13.66 -12.26 24.02
C SER A 27 13.23 -11.29 25.12
N VAL A 28 13.88 -11.35 26.28
CA VAL A 28 13.62 -10.44 27.42
C VAL A 28 14.10 -9.02 27.09
N GLU A 29 15.25 -8.91 26.44
CA GLU A 29 15.80 -7.62 25.99
C GLU A 29 14.91 -6.99 24.91
N LEU A 30 14.42 -7.80 23.96
CA LEU A 30 13.43 -7.36 22.98
C LEU A 30 12.17 -6.82 23.64
N GLY A 31 11.64 -7.52 24.65
CA GLY A 31 10.46 -7.07 25.39
C GLY A 31 10.69 -5.74 26.14
N LYS A 32 11.86 -5.54 26.72
CA LYS A 32 12.24 -4.26 27.35
C LYS A 32 12.34 -3.13 26.34
N LEU A 33 12.95 -3.38 25.16
CA LEU A 33 13.05 -2.41 24.09
C LEU A 33 11.65 -1.99 23.60
N PHE A 34 10.76 -2.96 23.44
CA PHE A 34 9.38 -2.71 23.06
C PHE A 34 8.65 -1.80 24.06
N LEU A 35 8.77 -2.12 25.37
CA LEU A 35 8.17 -1.31 26.43
C LEU A 35 8.77 0.10 26.53
N TYR A 36 10.06 0.23 26.23
CA TYR A 36 10.75 1.52 26.25
C TYR A 36 10.31 2.44 25.10
N GLU A 37 10.04 1.88 23.91
CA GLU A 37 9.65 2.65 22.74
C GLU A 37 8.15 3.02 22.74
N ILE A 38 7.27 2.28 23.43
CA ILE A 38 5.83 2.58 23.48
C ILE A 38 5.52 4.04 23.85
N PRO A 39 6.11 4.66 24.91
CA PRO A 39 5.80 6.03 25.28
C PRO A 39 6.13 7.05 24.20
N LYS A 40 7.16 6.79 23.40
CA LYS A 40 7.55 7.62 22.25
C LYS A 40 6.48 7.59 21.19
N TYR A 41 6.04 6.39 20.77
CA TYR A 41 4.99 6.24 19.75
C TYR A 41 3.62 6.72 20.25
N LEU A 42 3.31 6.60 21.55
CA LEU A 42 2.12 7.22 22.13
C LEU A 42 2.10 8.73 21.83
N LYS A 43 3.21 9.42 22.09
CA LYS A 43 3.31 10.85 21.84
C LYS A 43 3.29 11.21 20.36
N GLU A 44 4.03 10.50 19.52
CA GLU A 44 4.11 10.76 18.09
C GLU A 44 2.75 10.58 17.40
N ILE A 45 2.03 9.52 17.73
CA ILE A 45 0.71 9.24 17.13
C ILE A 45 -0.34 10.20 17.67
N ALA A 46 -0.30 10.56 18.95
CA ALA A 46 -1.18 11.58 19.50
C ALA A 46 -1.01 12.92 18.74
N LEU A 47 0.24 13.32 18.49
CA LEU A 47 0.55 14.53 17.74
C LEU A 47 0.11 14.44 16.28
N SER A 48 0.25 13.29 15.64
CA SER A 48 -0.17 13.06 14.25
C SER A 48 -1.69 13.04 14.08
N LEU A 49 -2.43 12.53 15.08
CA LEU A 49 -3.90 12.52 15.08
C LEU A 49 -4.51 13.86 15.50
N LEU A 50 -3.74 14.69 16.23
CA LEU A 50 -4.23 15.96 16.76
C LEU A 50 -4.84 16.89 15.69
N PRO A 51 -4.22 17.10 14.50
CA PRO A 51 -4.84 17.94 13.46
C PRO A 51 -6.19 17.41 13.00
N ILE A 52 -6.34 16.09 12.88
CA ILE A 52 -7.59 15.44 12.44
C ILE A 52 -8.66 15.64 13.49
N VAL A 53 -8.33 15.47 14.77
CA VAL A 53 -9.26 15.66 15.90
C VAL A 53 -9.67 17.11 16.01
N VAL A 54 -8.74 18.05 15.87
CA VAL A 54 -9.02 19.50 15.91
C VAL A 54 -9.91 19.89 14.75
N PHE A 55 -9.60 19.42 13.53
CA PHE A 55 -10.41 19.71 12.34
C PHE A 55 -11.82 19.14 12.47
N PHE A 56 -11.95 17.92 12.96
CA PHE A 56 -13.24 17.30 13.23
C PHE A 56 -14.03 18.08 14.29
N GLY A 57 -13.38 18.52 15.37
CA GLY A 57 -14.01 19.36 16.41
C GLY A 57 -14.48 20.70 15.87
N MET A 58 -13.68 21.37 15.04
CA MET A 58 -14.08 22.61 14.37
C MET A 58 -15.29 22.38 13.46
N PHE A 59 -15.27 21.31 12.66
CA PHE A 59 -16.39 20.98 11.77
C PHE A 59 -17.68 20.72 12.56
N GLN A 60 -17.59 20.08 13.73
CA GLN A 60 -18.73 19.82 14.60
C GLN A 60 -19.36 21.09 15.21
N ILE A 61 -18.56 22.18 15.30
CA ILE A 61 -19.06 23.48 15.78
C ILE A 61 -19.79 24.25 14.67
N PHE A 62 -19.25 24.21 13.44
CA PHE A 62 -19.73 25.00 12.30
C PHE A 62 -20.77 24.28 11.43
N ALA A 63 -20.76 22.94 11.41
CA ALA A 63 -21.68 22.10 10.63
C ALA A 63 -22.90 21.67 11.45
N PRO A 64 -24.00 21.17 10.81
CA PRO A 64 -25.12 20.61 11.52
C PRO A 64 -24.69 19.53 12.49
N LYS A 65 -25.11 19.66 13.75
CA LYS A 65 -24.72 18.76 14.84
C LYS A 65 -25.09 17.32 14.52
N MET A 66 -24.11 16.46 14.52
CA MET A 66 -24.31 15.01 14.38
C MET A 66 -25.09 14.44 15.57
N ASN A 67 -25.81 13.33 15.33
CA ASN A 67 -26.47 12.61 16.41
C ASN A 67 -25.43 12.10 17.43
N LYS A 68 -25.77 12.18 18.73
CA LYS A 68 -24.91 11.74 19.83
C LYS A 68 -24.41 10.30 19.66
N GLN A 69 -25.23 9.41 19.10
CA GLN A 69 -24.83 8.01 18.83
C GLN A 69 -23.72 7.91 17.77
N SER A 70 -23.81 8.69 16.69
CA SER A 70 -22.77 8.75 15.66
C SER A 70 -21.49 9.36 16.18
N LEU A 71 -21.59 10.43 16.98
CA LEU A 71 -20.42 11.03 17.62
C LEU A 71 -19.71 10.05 18.55
N MET A 72 -20.45 9.31 19.37
CA MET A 72 -19.91 8.29 20.26
C MET A 72 -19.16 7.21 19.46
N LYS A 73 -19.74 6.72 18.36
CA LYS A 73 -19.10 5.72 17.49
C LYS A 73 -17.77 6.22 16.92
N ILE A 74 -17.72 7.50 16.50
CA ILE A 74 -16.49 8.12 15.98
C ILE A 74 -15.43 8.23 17.09
N CYS A 75 -15.81 8.69 18.28
CA CYS A 75 -14.87 8.81 19.40
C CYS A 75 -14.31 7.44 19.81
N VAL A 76 -15.17 6.43 19.92
CA VAL A 76 -14.72 5.04 20.23
C VAL A 76 -13.80 4.53 19.13
N GLY A 77 -14.16 4.71 17.84
CA GLY A 77 -13.32 4.33 16.71
C GLY A 77 -11.96 5.03 16.73
N LEU A 78 -11.92 6.31 17.08
CA LEU A 78 -10.67 7.07 17.22
C LEU A 78 -9.75 6.49 18.31
N VAL A 79 -10.30 6.12 19.47
CA VAL A 79 -9.55 5.50 20.54
C VAL A 79 -8.98 4.14 20.11
N TYR A 80 -9.78 3.30 19.45
CA TYR A 80 -9.30 2.03 18.90
C TYR A 80 -8.20 2.23 17.87
N THR A 81 -8.36 3.20 16.96
CA THR A 81 -7.36 3.54 15.96
C THR A 81 -6.06 4.02 16.61
N TYR A 82 -6.15 4.86 17.63
CA TYR A 82 -4.98 5.33 18.37
C TYR A 82 -4.20 4.18 19.02
N ILE A 83 -4.89 3.32 19.77
CA ILE A 83 -4.26 2.16 20.43
C ILE A 83 -3.67 1.21 19.39
N GLY A 84 -4.43 0.91 18.31
CA GLY A 84 -3.98 0.03 17.23
C GLY A 84 -2.74 0.55 16.52
N LEU A 85 -2.69 1.85 16.20
CA LEU A 85 -1.54 2.48 15.57
C LEU A 85 -0.31 2.48 16.49
N VAL A 86 -0.47 2.74 17.80
CA VAL A 86 0.65 2.69 18.76
C VAL A 86 1.26 1.30 18.79
N LEU A 87 0.45 0.26 18.94
CA LEU A 87 0.93 -1.13 18.98
C LEU A 87 1.57 -1.53 17.66
N PHE A 88 0.92 -1.20 16.54
CA PHE A 88 1.40 -1.53 15.21
C PHE A 88 2.73 -0.85 14.90
N LEU A 89 2.83 0.48 15.07
CA LEU A 89 4.06 1.21 14.74
C LEU A 89 5.21 0.88 15.70
N THR A 90 4.91 0.62 16.98
CA THR A 90 5.95 0.12 17.92
C THR A 90 6.50 -1.23 17.44
N GLY A 91 5.61 -2.18 17.10
CA GLY A 91 6.01 -3.49 16.56
C GLY A 91 6.77 -3.41 15.25
N ALA A 92 6.30 -2.55 14.36
CA ALA A 92 6.94 -2.34 13.06
C ALA A 92 8.35 -1.74 13.20
N ASN A 93 8.52 -0.73 14.02
CA ASN A 93 9.82 -0.07 14.18
C ASN A 93 10.82 -0.91 14.99
N VAL A 94 10.37 -1.57 16.05
CA VAL A 94 11.24 -2.38 16.91
C VAL A 94 11.57 -3.73 16.28
N GLY A 95 10.63 -4.33 15.53
CA GLY A 95 10.78 -5.67 14.94
C GLY A 95 11.14 -5.65 13.46
N PHE A 96 10.34 -4.97 12.63
CA PHE A 96 10.45 -5.10 11.16
C PHE A 96 11.62 -4.32 10.57
N ILE A 97 11.95 -3.12 11.08
CA ILE A 97 13.08 -2.33 10.57
C ILE A 97 14.40 -3.08 10.73
N PRO A 98 14.79 -3.57 11.93
CA PRO A 98 16.02 -4.35 12.08
C PRO A 98 16.00 -5.65 11.29
N ALA A 99 14.87 -6.38 11.31
CA ALA A 99 14.73 -7.64 10.58
C ALA A 99 14.85 -7.45 9.06
N GLY A 100 14.21 -6.41 8.50
CA GLY A 100 14.32 -6.07 7.08
C GLY A 100 15.76 -5.75 6.68
N ASN A 101 16.42 -4.89 7.45
CA ASN A 101 17.80 -4.49 7.20
C ASN A 101 18.76 -5.70 7.27
N TYR A 102 18.65 -6.52 8.32
CA TYR A 102 19.43 -7.73 8.47
C TYR A 102 19.21 -8.70 7.31
N LEU A 103 17.96 -8.98 6.96
CA LEU A 103 17.63 -9.88 5.86
C LEU A 103 18.17 -9.36 4.53
N GLY A 104 18.06 -8.06 4.26
CA GLY A 104 18.60 -7.43 3.07
C GLY A 104 20.10 -7.56 2.97
N SER A 105 20.82 -7.28 4.07
CA SER A 105 22.29 -7.39 4.12
C SER A 105 22.77 -8.81 3.94
N VAL A 106 22.13 -9.79 4.58
CA VAL A 106 22.48 -11.21 4.44
C VAL A 106 22.23 -11.72 3.03
N LEU A 107 21.06 -11.46 2.45
CA LEU A 107 20.72 -11.91 1.10
C LEU A 107 21.64 -11.31 0.02
N ALA A 108 22.01 -10.03 0.17
CA ALA A 108 22.87 -9.35 -0.79
C ALA A 108 24.36 -9.74 -0.65
N SER A 109 24.80 -10.25 0.51
CA SER A 109 26.16 -10.74 0.75
C SER A 109 26.38 -12.18 0.30
N LEU A 110 25.33 -12.91 -0.08
CA LEU A 110 25.46 -14.27 -0.62
C LEU A 110 26.22 -14.29 -1.94
N SER A 111 26.93 -15.39 -2.22
CA SER A 111 27.61 -15.60 -3.50
C SER A 111 26.67 -15.47 -4.70
N PHE A 112 25.41 -15.89 -4.54
CA PHE A 112 24.33 -15.72 -5.51
C PHE A 112 23.35 -14.63 -5.05
N ARG A 113 23.82 -13.37 -5.05
CA ARG A 113 23.02 -12.21 -4.60
C ARG A 113 21.70 -11.96 -5.34
N TRP A 114 21.54 -12.51 -6.55
CA TRP A 114 20.30 -12.39 -7.32
C TRP A 114 19.08 -13.05 -6.66
N ILE A 115 19.29 -13.90 -5.64
CA ILE A 115 18.21 -14.51 -4.87
C ILE A 115 17.35 -13.47 -4.14
N ILE A 116 17.87 -12.27 -3.88
CA ILE A 116 17.11 -11.19 -3.26
C ILE A 116 15.95 -10.72 -4.13
N VAL A 117 16.03 -10.88 -5.46
CA VAL A 117 14.98 -10.48 -6.38
C VAL A 117 13.71 -11.33 -6.19
N PRO A 118 13.73 -12.66 -6.37
CA PRO A 118 12.56 -13.49 -6.13
C PRO A 118 12.09 -13.44 -4.67
N THR A 119 13.00 -13.36 -3.72
CA THR A 119 12.65 -13.21 -2.30
C THR A 119 11.92 -11.89 -2.06
N GLY A 120 12.42 -10.78 -2.60
CA GLY A 120 11.77 -9.48 -2.53
C GLY A 120 10.38 -9.48 -3.19
N MET A 121 10.20 -10.18 -4.33
CA MET A 121 8.89 -10.33 -4.98
C MET A 121 7.90 -11.07 -4.08
N ILE A 122 8.30 -12.16 -3.45
CA ILE A 122 7.46 -12.93 -2.52
C ILE A 122 7.08 -12.06 -1.32
N ILE A 123 8.04 -11.37 -0.74
CA ILE A 123 7.82 -10.46 0.39
C ILE A 123 6.85 -9.35 -0.01
N GLY A 124 7.08 -8.68 -1.15
CA GLY A 124 6.20 -7.62 -1.66
C GLY A 124 4.75 -8.09 -1.88
N TYR A 125 4.57 -9.31 -2.37
CA TYR A 125 3.25 -9.91 -2.53
C TYR A 125 2.50 -10.07 -1.19
N PHE A 126 3.18 -10.56 -0.16
CA PHE A 126 2.57 -10.78 1.15
C PHE A 126 2.41 -9.49 1.96
N ILE A 127 3.29 -8.51 1.80
CA ILE A 127 3.19 -7.21 2.46
C ILE A 127 1.88 -6.52 2.11
N VAL A 128 1.47 -6.49 0.84
CA VAL A 128 0.19 -5.90 0.43
C VAL A 128 -1.00 -6.60 1.09
N LYS A 129 -0.92 -7.92 1.28
CA LYS A 129 -1.96 -8.68 2.00
C LYS A 129 -2.01 -8.40 3.49
N ALA A 130 -0.86 -8.08 4.07
CA ALA A 130 -0.73 -7.76 5.49
C ALA A 130 -1.01 -6.27 5.81
N GLU A 131 -1.08 -5.40 4.78
CA GLU A 131 -1.28 -3.96 4.93
C GLU A 131 -2.72 -3.63 5.33
N PRO A 132 -2.97 -3.12 6.54
CA PRO A 132 -4.34 -2.81 6.99
C PRO A 132 -5.04 -1.78 6.12
N ALA A 133 -4.29 -0.79 5.59
CA ALA A 133 -4.83 0.27 4.76
C ALA A 133 -5.37 -0.27 3.42
N VAL A 134 -4.74 -1.29 2.84
CA VAL A 134 -5.23 -1.98 1.63
C VAL A 134 -6.57 -2.67 1.90
N TYR A 135 -6.73 -3.28 3.07
CA TYR A 135 -7.98 -3.92 3.46
C TYR A 135 -9.14 -2.92 3.53
N VAL A 136 -8.93 -1.76 4.15
CA VAL A 136 -9.92 -0.68 4.22
C VAL A 136 -10.27 -0.16 2.82
N LEU A 137 -9.25 0.08 1.99
CA LEU A 137 -9.44 0.54 0.62
C LEU A 137 -10.27 -0.46 -0.22
N MET A 138 -10.03 -1.75 -0.07
CA MET A 138 -10.82 -2.79 -0.77
C MET A 138 -12.31 -2.71 -0.43
N HIS A 139 -12.64 -2.58 0.86
CA HIS A 139 -14.03 -2.45 1.29
C HIS A 139 -14.68 -1.17 0.78
N GLN A 140 -13.99 -0.03 0.87
CA GLN A 140 -14.48 1.24 0.33
C GLN A 140 -14.76 1.18 -1.17
N VAL A 141 -13.88 0.55 -1.94
CA VAL A 141 -14.07 0.40 -3.39
C VAL A 141 -15.23 -0.54 -3.70
N GLU A 142 -15.38 -1.64 -2.97
CA GLU A 142 -16.49 -2.58 -3.14
C GLU A 142 -17.84 -1.90 -2.85
N GLU A 143 -17.93 -1.10 -1.78
CA GLU A 143 -19.11 -0.30 -1.45
C GLU A 143 -19.41 0.77 -2.51
N LEU A 144 -18.42 1.58 -2.90
CA LEU A 144 -18.58 2.66 -3.88
C LEU A 144 -18.97 2.14 -5.27
N THR A 145 -18.56 0.93 -5.63
CA THR A 145 -18.86 0.31 -6.92
C THR A 145 -20.06 -0.63 -6.88
N SER A 146 -20.76 -0.69 -5.74
CA SER A 146 -21.90 -1.60 -5.52
C SER A 146 -21.56 -3.05 -5.86
N GLY A 147 -20.35 -3.50 -5.49
CA GLY A 147 -19.86 -4.85 -5.76
C GLY A 147 -19.41 -5.13 -7.20
N SER A 148 -19.46 -4.15 -8.10
CA SER A 148 -19.02 -4.33 -9.49
C SER A 148 -17.53 -4.64 -9.58
N ILE A 149 -16.73 -4.12 -8.65
CA ILE A 149 -15.31 -4.44 -8.48
C ILE A 149 -15.17 -5.30 -7.22
N SER A 150 -14.76 -6.55 -7.40
CA SER A 150 -14.49 -7.44 -6.27
C SER A 150 -13.21 -7.00 -5.54
N GLY A 151 -13.30 -6.81 -4.23
CA GLY A 151 -12.15 -6.49 -3.38
C GLY A 151 -11.00 -7.51 -3.52
N LYS A 152 -11.32 -8.80 -3.71
CA LYS A 152 -10.32 -9.86 -3.96
C LYS A 152 -9.52 -9.62 -5.26
N SER A 153 -10.20 -9.25 -6.35
CA SER A 153 -9.52 -8.96 -7.63
C SER A 153 -8.59 -7.76 -7.49
N MET A 154 -9.01 -6.73 -6.77
CA MET A 154 -8.21 -5.56 -6.48
C MET A 154 -6.97 -5.94 -5.63
N GLN A 155 -7.15 -6.72 -4.56
CA GLN A 155 -6.05 -7.17 -3.70
C GLN A 155 -5.01 -7.97 -4.49
N ILE A 156 -5.45 -8.91 -5.33
CA ILE A 156 -4.54 -9.71 -6.16
C ILE A 156 -3.78 -8.81 -7.14
N SER A 157 -4.46 -7.89 -7.82
CA SER A 157 -3.82 -6.95 -8.74
C SER A 157 -2.75 -6.10 -8.04
N LEU A 158 -3.07 -5.55 -6.87
CA LEU A 158 -2.11 -4.79 -6.06
C LEU A 158 -0.95 -5.66 -5.60
N SER A 159 -1.21 -6.87 -5.08
CA SER A 159 -0.17 -7.78 -4.58
C SER A 159 0.79 -8.20 -5.68
N VAL A 160 0.29 -8.55 -6.87
CA VAL A 160 1.13 -8.91 -8.03
C VAL A 160 1.92 -7.69 -8.50
N GLY A 161 1.27 -6.54 -8.60
CA GLY A 161 1.95 -5.30 -9.01
C GLY A 161 3.10 -4.94 -8.07
N VAL A 162 2.85 -4.91 -6.77
CA VAL A 162 3.89 -4.60 -5.77
C VAL A 162 4.98 -5.66 -5.78
N ALA A 163 4.66 -6.95 -5.95
CA ALA A 163 5.66 -8.00 -6.09
C ALA A 163 6.64 -7.71 -7.26
N VAL A 164 6.10 -7.38 -8.43
CA VAL A 164 6.91 -7.01 -9.61
C VAL A 164 7.73 -5.74 -9.33
N SER A 165 7.12 -4.73 -8.73
CA SER A 165 7.79 -3.47 -8.39
C SER A 165 8.95 -3.67 -7.43
N VAL A 166 8.77 -4.48 -6.38
CA VAL A 166 9.84 -4.82 -5.43
C VAL A 166 10.95 -5.60 -6.12
N GLY A 167 10.61 -6.56 -6.99
CA GLY A 167 11.60 -7.29 -7.80
C GLY A 167 12.45 -6.35 -8.65
N LEU A 168 11.83 -5.42 -9.38
CA LEU A 168 12.53 -4.41 -10.17
C LEU A 168 13.37 -3.48 -9.28
N SER A 169 12.88 -3.13 -8.10
CA SER A 169 13.62 -2.34 -7.12
C SER A 169 14.86 -3.06 -6.60
N MET A 170 14.77 -4.37 -6.35
CA MET A 170 15.93 -5.18 -5.94
C MET A 170 16.96 -5.29 -7.08
N ILE A 171 16.53 -5.48 -8.32
CA ILE A 171 17.42 -5.43 -9.50
C ILE A 171 18.14 -4.10 -9.55
N ARG A 172 17.42 -2.99 -9.35
CA ARG A 172 17.99 -1.66 -9.33
C ARG A 172 19.03 -1.48 -8.21
N VAL A 173 18.75 -1.95 -6.99
CA VAL A 173 19.70 -1.90 -5.86
C VAL A 173 20.97 -2.67 -6.19
N LEU A 174 20.87 -3.83 -6.86
CA LEU A 174 22.02 -4.63 -7.23
C LEU A 174 22.85 -4.05 -8.38
N THR A 175 22.21 -3.28 -9.27
CA THR A 175 22.84 -2.78 -10.52
C THR A 175 23.18 -1.30 -10.49
N GLY A 176 22.67 -0.53 -9.52
CA GLY A 176 22.87 0.92 -9.44
C GLY A 176 22.19 1.72 -10.54
N ILE A 177 21.20 1.16 -11.26
CA ILE A 177 20.49 1.85 -12.35
C ILE A 177 19.67 3.01 -11.76
N SER A 178 19.69 4.19 -12.42
CA SER A 178 18.92 5.34 -11.97
C SER A 178 17.41 5.05 -11.93
N ILE A 179 16.76 5.51 -10.87
CA ILE A 179 15.31 5.36 -10.67
C ILE A 179 14.48 5.99 -11.78
N LEU A 180 14.98 7.02 -12.44
CA LEU A 180 14.27 7.75 -13.50
C LEU A 180 13.93 6.86 -14.69
N TYR A 181 14.77 5.85 -14.99
CA TYR A 181 14.49 4.86 -16.05
C TYR A 181 13.25 4.01 -15.78
N PHE A 182 12.83 3.90 -14.51
CA PHE A 182 11.61 3.18 -14.12
C PHE A 182 10.44 4.13 -13.90
N LEU A 183 10.65 5.28 -13.26
CA LEU A 183 9.57 6.21 -12.92
C LEU A 183 9.02 6.92 -14.15
N ILE A 184 9.88 7.40 -15.06
CA ILE A 184 9.41 8.14 -16.26
C ILE A 184 8.49 7.27 -17.12
N PRO A 185 8.90 6.05 -17.56
CA PRO A 185 8.00 5.20 -18.34
C PRO A 185 6.81 4.71 -17.51
N GLY A 186 6.97 4.42 -16.22
CA GLY A 186 5.89 3.95 -15.36
C GLY A 186 4.79 4.98 -15.20
N TYR A 187 5.11 6.22 -14.86
CA TYR A 187 4.13 7.31 -14.80
C TYR A 187 3.58 7.65 -16.19
N GLY A 188 4.40 7.57 -17.25
CA GLY A 188 3.95 7.73 -18.62
C GLY A 188 2.85 6.72 -18.98
N ILE A 189 3.06 5.44 -18.68
CA ILE A 189 2.06 4.37 -18.86
C ILE A 189 0.81 4.66 -18.04
N ALA A 190 0.97 5.03 -16.75
CA ALA A 190 -0.16 5.35 -15.89
C ALA A 190 -1.01 6.49 -16.46
N LEU A 191 -0.39 7.56 -16.94
CA LEU A 191 -1.09 8.70 -17.55
C LEU A 191 -1.80 8.31 -18.86
N ILE A 192 -1.16 7.50 -19.70
CA ILE A 192 -1.78 7.00 -20.94
C ILE A 192 -2.99 6.12 -20.62
N LEU A 193 -2.88 5.23 -19.64
CA LEU A 193 -3.99 4.37 -19.22
C LEU A 193 -5.21 5.18 -18.72
N THR A 194 -4.99 6.35 -18.12
CA THR A 194 -6.07 7.25 -17.68
C THR A 194 -7.05 7.61 -18.79
N LEU A 195 -6.59 7.66 -20.04
CA LEU A 195 -7.44 7.98 -21.20
C LEU A 195 -8.41 6.84 -21.57
N PHE A 196 -8.08 5.61 -21.19
CA PHE A 196 -8.84 4.41 -21.57
C PHE A 196 -9.71 3.85 -20.45
N VAL A 197 -9.54 4.35 -19.23
CA VAL A 197 -10.15 3.80 -18.01
C VAL A 197 -11.30 4.69 -17.52
N PRO A 198 -12.39 4.12 -16.97
CA PRO A 198 -13.43 4.92 -16.31
C PRO A 198 -12.86 5.79 -15.17
N LYS A 199 -13.38 7.01 -15.01
CA LYS A 199 -12.86 8.01 -14.05
C LYS A 199 -12.75 7.48 -12.61
N ILE A 200 -13.65 6.59 -12.20
CA ILE A 200 -13.64 5.99 -10.86
C ILE A 200 -12.37 5.15 -10.62
N PHE A 201 -11.95 4.34 -11.60
CA PHE A 201 -10.73 3.53 -11.48
C PHE A 201 -9.47 4.40 -11.47
N THR A 202 -9.47 5.49 -12.22
CA THR A 202 -8.38 6.46 -12.18
C THR A 202 -8.26 7.08 -10.80
N ALA A 203 -9.37 7.55 -10.21
CA ALA A 203 -9.37 8.12 -8.87
C ALA A 203 -8.87 7.11 -7.82
N ILE A 204 -9.38 5.88 -7.84
CA ILE A 204 -8.96 4.80 -6.94
C ILE A 204 -7.47 4.47 -7.13
N ALA A 205 -6.99 4.42 -8.38
CA ALA A 205 -5.60 4.10 -8.68
C ALA A 205 -4.64 5.15 -8.08
N PHE A 206 -4.95 6.44 -8.24
CA PHE A 206 -4.11 7.51 -7.70
C PHE A 206 -4.14 7.56 -6.16
N ASP A 207 -5.29 7.30 -5.54
CA ASP A 207 -5.41 7.20 -4.09
C ASP A 207 -4.64 5.98 -3.53
N SER A 208 -4.72 4.85 -4.22
CA SER A 208 -4.08 3.58 -3.81
C SER A 208 -2.55 3.64 -3.79
N GLY A 209 -1.92 4.56 -4.52
CA GLY A 209 -0.47 4.74 -4.51
C GLY A 209 0.05 5.07 -3.12
N GLY A 210 -0.62 5.97 -2.40
CA GLY A 210 -0.32 6.30 -1.01
C GLY A 210 -0.59 5.15 -0.05
N VAL A 211 -1.65 4.38 -0.29
CA VAL A 211 -2.04 3.22 0.53
C VAL A 211 -1.04 2.07 0.40
N ALA A 212 -0.60 1.74 -0.82
CA ALA A 212 0.34 0.63 -1.07
C ALA A 212 1.77 0.93 -0.60
N SER A 213 2.16 2.21 -0.55
CA SER A 213 3.42 2.64 0.04
C SER A 213 3.33 2.91 1.55
N GLY A 214 2.37 2.31 2.23
CA GLY A 214 2.05 2.49 3.64
C GLY A 214 3.10 1.98 4.63
N PRO A 215 2.73 1.88 5.91
CA PRO A 215 3.65 1.55 7.00
C PRO A 215 4.50 0.30 6.78
N MET A 216 3.94 -0.78 6.22
CA MET A 216 4.70 -2.02 5.99
C MET A 216 5.79 -1.85 4.92
N THR A 217 5.54 -1.07 3.89
CA THR A 217 6.56 -0.72 2.88
C THR A 217 7.69 0.10 3.49
N ALA A 218 7.36 1.07 4.33
CA ALA A 218 8.34 1.95 4.97
C ALA A 218 9.14 1.24 6.06
N THR A 219 8.53 0.31 6.81
CA THR A 219 9.17 -0.33 7.98
C THR A 219 9.84 -1.66 7.65
N PHE A 220 9.54 -2.29 6.51
CA PHE A 220 10.16 -3.56 6.12
C PHE A 220 10.84 -3.53 4.75
N LEU A 221 10.13 -3.10 3.67
CA LEU A 221 10.73 -3.11 2.31
C LEU A 221 11.84 -2.09 2.16
N LEU A 222 11.66 -0.89 2.70
CA LEU A 222 12.72 0.12 2.66
C LEU A 222 13.97 -0.32 3.43
N PRO A 223 13.88 -0.80 4.69
CA PRO A 223 15.03 -1.38 5.39
C PRO A 223 15.66 -2.58 4.68
N LEU A 224 14.87 -3.45 4.07
CA LEU A 224 15.39 -4.55 3.24
C LEU A 224 16.28 -4.03 2.10
N ALA A 225 15.80 -2.99 1.40
CA ALA A 225 16.57 -2.37 0.33
C ALA A 225 17.81 -1.62 0.86
N GLN A 226 17.71 -0.98 2.02
CA GLN A 226 18.84 -0.31 2.68
C GLN A 226 19.92 -1.32 3.07
N GLY A 227 19.56 -2.43 3.71
CA GLY A 227 20.47 -3.50 4.06
C GLY A 227 21.16 -4.11 2.83
N ALA A 228 20.40 -4.37 1.78
CA ALA A 228 20.94 -4.85 0.51
C ALA A 228 21.90 -3.85 -0.14
N CYS A 229 21.52 -2.57 -0.15
CA CYS A 229 22.33 -1.50 -0.72
C CYS A 229 23.67 -1.35 0.01
N LEU A 230 23.68 -1.42 1.34
CA LEU A 230 24.88 -1.38 2.15
C LEU A 230 25.81 -2.56 1.85
N ALA A 231 25.26 -3.76 1.75
CA ALA A 231 26.05 -4.98 1.48
C ALA A 231 26.70 -4.97 0.08
N VAL A 232 26.08 -4.28 -0.89
CA VAL A 232 26.62 -4.13 -2.26
C VAL A 232 27.55 -2.92 -2.38
N GLY A 233 27.60 -2.03 -1.36
CA GLY A 233 28.40 -0.80 -1.40
C GLY A 233 27.77 0.31 -2.22
N GLY A 234 26.44 0.29 -2.39
CA GLY A 234 25.65 1.32 -3.08
C GLY A 234 25.35 2.54 -2.20
N ASN A 235 24.76 3.54 -2.81
CA ASN A 235 24.32 4.76 -2.10
C ASN A 235 22.88 4.58 -1.61
N ILE A 236 22.69 4.59 -0.27
CA ILE A 236 21.37 4.39 0.36
C ILE A 236 20.36 5.41 -0.15
N VAL A 237 20.74 6.68 -0.26
CA VAL A 237 19.84 7.79 -0.63
C VAL A 237 19.35 7.65 -2.06
N THR A 238 20.24 7.32 -2.99
CA THR A 238 19.88 7.19 -4.41
C THR A 238 19.29 5.83 -4.72
N ASP A 239 19.76 4.76 -4.10
CA ASP A 239 19.46 3.40 -4.54
C ASP A 239 18.39 2.71 -3.69
N ALA A 240 18.38 2.88 -2.36
CA ALA A 240 17.40 2.23 -1.51
C ALA A 240 16.04 2.95 -1.46
N PHE A 241 16.02 4.29 -1.31
CA PHE A 241 14.77 5.04 -1.17
C PHE A 241 13.84 4.95 -2.39
N GLY A 242 14.38 4.64 -3.56
CA GLY A 242 13.60 4.43 -4.77
C GLY A 242 12.58 3.30 -4.69
N VAL A 243 12.75 2.34 -3.78
CA VAL A 243 11.78 1.24 -3.58
C VAL A 243 10.40 1.77 -3.25
N VAL A 244 10.29 2.74 -2.31
CA VAL A 244 9.01 3.33 -1.91
C VAL A 244 8.32 4.02 -3.09
N ALA A 245 9.07 4.78 -3.89
CA ALA A 245 8.52 5.46 -5.07
C ALA A 245 8.02 4.46 -6.13
N MET A 246 8.74 3.37 -6.36
CA MET A 246 8.33 2.33 -7.30
C MET A 246 7.11 1.56 -6.81
N VAL A 247 7.01 1.28 -5.50
CA VAL A 247 5.83 0.65 -4.90
C VAL A 247 4.62 1.58 -4.98
N ALA A 248 4.78 2.89 -4.73
CA ALA A 248 3.70 3.87 -4.84
C ALA A 248 3.18 4.04 -6.28
N MET A 249 4.07 3.93 -7.29
CA MET A 249 3.70 4.02 -8.70
C MET A 249 2.89 2.80 -9.19
N THR A 250 3.15 1.63 -8.62
CA THR A 250 2.59 0.37 -9.14
C THR A 250 1.06 0.30 -9.12
N PRO A 251 0.34 0.72 -8.05
CA PRO A 251 -1.11 0.73 -8.03
C PRO A 251 -1.72 1.58 -9.15
N LEU A 252 -1.05 2.67 -9.53
CA LEU A 252 -1.50 3.53 -10.61
C LEU A 252 -1.60 2.76 -11.93
N ILE A 253 -0.71 1.81 -12.15
CA ILE A 253 -0.70 0.99 -13.36
C ILE A 253 -1.65 -0.20 -13.21
N THR A 254 -1.52 -0.96 -12.12
CA THR A 254 -2.23 -2.24 -11.95
C THR A 254 -3.74 -2.07 -11.79
N LEU A 255 -4.19 -1.05 -11.06
CA LEU A 255 -5.62 -0.78 -10.92
C LEU A 255 -6.23 -0.19 -12.18
N GLN A 256 -5.48 0.59 -12.93
CA GLN A 256 -5.96 1.06 -14.23
C GLN A 256 -6.03 -0.09 -15.25
N ILE A 257 -5.08 -1.02 -15.26
CA ILE A 257 -5.19 -2.25 -16.05
C ILE A 257 -6.45 -3.04 -15.66
N LEU A 258 -6.71 -3.18 -14.35
CA LEU A 258 -7.94 -3.81 -13.87
C LEU A 258 -9.17 -3.07 -14.39
N GLY A 259 -9.17 -1.74 -14.42
CA GLY A 259 -10.22 -0.89 -14.98
C GLY A 259 -10.44 -1.11 -16.49
N VAL A 260 -9.37 -1.28 -17.27
CA VAL A 260 -9.46 -1.63 -18.71
C VAL A 260 -10.11 -3.00 -18.88
N ILE A 261 -9.66 -4.00 -18.12
CA ILE A 261 -10.22 -5.35 -18.17
C ILE A 261 -11.72 -5.32 -17.80
N TYR A 262 -12.09 -4.55 -16.78
CA TYR A 262 -13.48 -4.35 -16.39
C TYR A 262 -14.30 -3.76 -17.53
N ARG A 263 -13.84 -2.67 -18.16
CA ARG A 263 -14.51 -2.02 -19.30
C ARG A 263 -14.73 -2.98 -20.48
N ILE A 264 -13.72 -3.77 -20.83
CA ILE A 264 -13.82 -4.77 -21.91
C ILE A 264 -14.86 -5.85 -21.57
N LYS A 265 -14.89 -6.29 -20.33
CA LYS A 265 -15.82 -7.32 -19.84
C LYS A 265 -17.27 -6.82 -19.83
N ASP A 266 -17.46 -5.57 -19.41
CA ASP A 266 -18.76 -4.90 -19.37
C ASP A 266 -19.32 -4.69 -20.81
N SER A 267 -18.48 -4.20 -21.72
CA SER A 267 -18.84 -4.05 -23.14
C SER A 267 -19.22 -5.39 -23.81
N ARG A 268 -18.59 -6.48 -23.41
CA ARG A 268 -18.95 -7.83 -23.92
C ARG A 268 -20.28 -8.32 -23.34
N ARG A 269 -20.60 -7.98 -22.08
CA ARG A 269 -21.90 -8.31 -21.47
C ARG A 269 -23.05 -7.52 -22.08
N ALA A 270 -22.84 -6.26 -22.39
CA ALA A 270 -23.83 -5.41 -23.07
C ALA A 270 -24.17 -5.91 -24.49
N ASN A 271 -23.25 -6.61 -25.16
CA ASN A 271 -23.44 -7.17 -26.49
C ASN A 271 -24.02 -8.59 -26.51
N VAL A 272 -24.25 -9.20 -25.35
CA VAL A 272 -25.03 -10.46 -25.28
C VAL A 272 -26.49 -10.03 -25.30
N PRO A 273 -27.32 -10.45 -26.29
CA PRO A 273 -28.74 -10.18 -26.27
C PRO A 273 -29.29 -10.75 -24.95
N GLN A 274 -29.77 -9.88 -24.08
CA GLN A 274 -30.59 -10.33 -22.96
C GLN A 274 -31.83 -10.90 -23.65
N THR A 275 -31.95 -12.21 -23.68
CA THR A 275 -33.26 -12.87 -23.79
C THR A 275 -34.02 -12.45 -22.53
N VAL A 276 -34.64 -11.29 -22.62
CA VAL A 276 -35.68 -10.88 -21.69
C VAL A 276 -36.79 -11.89 -21.96
N THR A 277 -36.83 -12.99 -21.18
CA THR A 277 -38.08 -13.70 -21.00
C THR A 277 -39.04 -12.67 -20.42
N PRO A 278 -40.08 -12.28 -21.16
CA PRO A 278 -40.99 -11.26 -20.63
C PRO A 278 -41.57 -11.85 -19.34
N VAL A 279 -41.57 -11.03 -18.30
CA VAL A 279 -42.10 -11.40 -16.99
C VAL A 279 -43.56 -11.92 -17.10
N VAL A 280 -44.22 -11.59 -18.21
CA VAL A 280 -45.52 -12.10 -18.61
C VAL A 280 -45.56 -13.62 -18.76
N ASP A 281 -44.49 -14.27 -19.27
CA ASP A 281 -44.46 -15.71 -19.44
C ASP A 281 -44.23 -16.46 -18.11
N MET A 282 -43.65 -15.82 -17.11
CA MET A 282 -43.46 -16.40 -15.78
C MET A 282 -44.78 -16.44 -14.99
N PHE A 283 -45.76 -15.56 -15.29
CA PHE A 283 -47.09 -15.59 -14.72
C PHE A 283 -48.07 -16.47 -15.49
N ALA A 284 -47.76 -16.84 -16.72
CA ALA A 284 -48.57 -17.76 -17.53
C ALA A 284 -48.38 -19.24 -17.15
N GLU A 285 -47.25 -19.59 -16.51
CA GLU A 285 -47.00 -20.94 -15.98
C GLU A 285 -47.55 -21.15 -14.55
N LEU A 286 -48.06 -20.13 -13.88
CA LEU A 286 -48.86 -20.29 -12.67
C LEU A 286 -50.24 -20.76 -13.10
N SER A 287 -50.42 -22.07 -13.11
CA SER A 287 -51.71 -22.70 -13.40
C SER A 287 -52.82 -22.12 -12.54
N ASP A 288 -54.04 -22.03 -13.10
CA ASP A 288 -55.26 -21.56 -12.46
C ASP A 288 -55.66 -22.30 -11.16
N ASP A 289 -54.84 -23.27 -10.71
CA ASP A 289 -55.11 -24.12 -9.54
C ASP A 289 -54.44 -23.64 -8.25
N ALA A 290 -53.70 -22.52 -8.26
CA ALA A 290 -53.16 -21.93 -7.04
C ALA A 290 -54.19 -21.05 -6.33
N ILE A 291 -55.15 -21.68 -5.65
CA ILE A 291 -56.04 -21.02 -4.69
C ILE A 291 -55.18 -20.55 -3.52
N ILE A 292 -55.00 -19.25 -3.38
CA ILE A 292 -54.40 -18.64 -2.21
C ILE A 292 -55.47 -18.71 -1.10
N GLU A 293 -55.33 -19.67 -0.17
CA GLU A 293 -55.99 -19.57 1.12
C GLU A 293 -55.32 -18.45 1.93
N LEU A 294 -56.16 -17.48 2.29
CA LEU A 294 -55.81 -16.36 3.19
C LEU A 294 -55.80 -16.84 4.64
#